data_29ce83e531e314bc5dc889546ea12070
#
_entry.id   29ce83e531e314bc5dc889546ea12070
#
_cell.length_a   1.000
_cell.length_b   1.000
_cell.length_c   1.000
_cell.angle_alpha   90.00
_cell.angle_beta   90.00
_cell.angle_gamma   90.00
#
_symmetry.space_group_name_H-M   'P 1'
#
loop_
_entity.id
_entity.type
_entity.pdbx_description
1 polymer ?
#
loop_
_entity_poly.entity_id
_entity_poly.type
_entity_poly.pdbx_seq_one_letter_code
_entity_poly.pdbx_strand_id
1 'polypeptide(L)'
;MILNCAIIDEDPNALEQLKKYVDEMPTFNLIGAYHTAIEAVDGIRHNHLDILFLAIHMQQISGLEFAKVVPKNVKIIFTTAFKEYAIEAYK
;
A
#
# COMPACT_ATOMS: atom_id res chain seq x y z
N MET A 1 11.51 16.93 3.71
CA MET A 1 11.41 15.83 2.72
C MET A 1 9.97 15.38 2.59
N ILE A 2 9.48 15.25 1.38
CA ILE A 2 8.13 14.76 1.10
C ILE A 2 8.25 13.38 0.49
N LEU A 3 7.49 12.42 1.03
CA LEU A 3 7.48 11.04 0.53
C LEU A 3 6.17 10.77 -0.18
N ASN A 4 6.27 10.31 -1.41
CA ASN A 4 5.08 9.95 -2.20
C ASN A 4 4.60 8.57 -1.78
N CYS A 5 3.33 8.48 -1.40
CA CYS A 5 2.72 7.26 -0.88
C CYS A 5 1.55 6.82 -1.73
N ALA A 6 1.33 5.52 -1.78
CA ALA A 6 0.13 4.93 -2.36
C ALA A 6 -0.41 3.85 -1.42
N ILE A 7 -1.69 3.53 -1.57
CA ILE A 7 -2.36 2.53 -0.74
C ILE A 7 -3.10 1.57 -1.65
N ILE A 8 -2.99 0.27 -1.35
CA ILE A 8 -3.79 -0.76 -2.00
C ILE A 8 -4.50 -1.57 -0.92
N ASP A 9 -5.82 -1.56 -0.92
CA ASP A 9 -6.62 -2.34 0.02
C ASP A 9 -8.01 -2.58 -0.58
N GLU A 10 -8.43 -3.84 -0.63
CA GLU A 10 -9.75 -4.20 -1.17
C GLU A 10 -10.91 -3.81 -0.26
N ASP A 11 -10.65 -3.66 1.05
CA ASP A 11 -11.67 -3.26 2.00
C ASP A 11 -11.86 -1.74 1.93
N PRO A 12 -13.04 -1.26 1.49
CA PRO A 12 -13.27 0.18 1.37
C PRO A 12 -13.12 0.93 2.68
N ASN A 13 -13.49 0.33 3.79
CA ASN A 13 -13.38 0.99 5.09
C ASN A 13 -11.93 1.14 5.51
N ALA A 14 -11.13 0.09 5.32
CA ALA A 14 -9.71 0.15 5.62
C ALA A 14 -9.00 1.16 4.72
N LEU A 15 -9.35 1.19 3.44
CA LEU A 15 -8.77 2.14 2.50
C LEU A 15 -9.05 3.58 2.91
N GLU A 16 -10.29 3.90 3.26
CA GLU A 16 -10.66 5.24 3.70
C GLU A 16 -9.93 5.63 4.99
N GLN A 17 -9.80 4.71 5.91
CA GLN A 17 -9.11 4.97 7.18
C GLN A 17 -7.63 5.25 6.95
N LEU A 18 -6.98 4.46 6.11
CA LEU A 18 -5.58 4.67 5.77
C LEU A 18 -5.36 5.99 5.05
N LYS A 19 -6.27 6.37 4.16
CA LYS A 19 -6.20 7.66 3.48
C LYS A 19 -6.18 8.80 4.49
N LYS A 20 -7.03 8.74 5.50
CA LYS A 20 -7.07 9.76 6.54
C LYS A 20 -5.76 9.84 7.31
N TYR A 21 -5.21 8.69 7.68
CA TYR A 21 -3.95 8.67 8.42
C TYR A 21 -2.80 9.25 7.60
N VAL A 22 -2.72 8.87 6.33
CA VAL A 22 -1.66 9.39 5.45
C VAL A 22 -1.82 10.88 5.25
N ASP A 23 -3.04 11.36 5.04
CA ASP A 23 -3.30 12.79 4.85
C ASP A 23 -2.94 13.63 6.06
N GLU A 24 -2.99 13.05 7.26
CA GLU A 24 -2.62 13.75 8.48
C GLU A 24 -1.11 13.86 8.68
N MET A 25 -0.32 13.11 7.93
CA MET A 25 1.13 13.10 8.06
C MET A 25 1.75 14.14 7.14
N PRO A 26 2.39 15.18 7.69
CA PRO A 26 2.90 16.29 6.85
C PRO A 26 3.96 15.87 5.84
N THR A 27 4.70 14.81 6.13
CA THR A 27 5.77 14.34 5.24
C THR A 27 5.27 13.42 4.13
N PHE A 28 4.01 13.00 4.19
CA PHE A 28 3.45 12.07 3.20
C PHE A 28 2.58 12.81 2.19
N ASN A 29 2.80 12.49 0.92
CA ASN A 29 1.98 12.98 -0.17
C ASN A 29 1.28 11.77 -0.81
N LEU A 30 -0.03 11.65 -0.62
CA LEU A 30 -0.79 10.53 -1.16
C LEU A 30 -1.02 10.74 -2.65
N ILE A 31 -0.40 9.90 -3.48
CA ILE A 31 -0.51 10.00 -4.94
C ILE A 31 -1.51 9.00 -5.52
N GLY A 32 -1.96 8.03 -4.74
CA GLY A 32 -2.97 7.10 -5.22
C GLY A 32 -3.51 6.21 -4.12
N ALA A 33 -4.77 5.84 -4.24
CA ALA A 33 -5.42 4.90 -3.33
C ALA A 33 -6.27 3.98 -4.19
N TYR A 34 -6.01 2.70 -4.11
CA TYR A 34 -6.56 1.72 -5.04
C TYR A 34 -7.23 0.58 -4.30
N HIS A 35 -8.33 0.07 -4.86
CA HIS A 35 -9.04 -1.08 -4.30
C HIS A 35 -8.42 -2.41 -4.73
N THR A 36 -7.70 -2.43 -5.85
CA THR A 36 -7.10 -3.66 -6.36
C THR A 36 -5.68 -3.41 -6.83
N ALA A 37 -4.89 -4.49 -6.87
CA ALA A 37 -3.53 -4.43 -7.41
C ALA A 37 -3.52 -4.04 -8.88
N ILE A 38 -4.50 -4.52 -9.65
CA ILE A 38 -4.59 -4.21 -11.08
C ILE A 38 -4.74 -2.71 -11.30
N GLU A 39 -5.62 -2.07 -10.52
CA GLU A 39 -5.81 -0.62 -10.62
C GLU A 39 -4.52 0.14 -10.31
N ALA A 40 -3.72 -0.39 -9.39
CA ALA A 40 -2.52 0.30 -8.92
C ALA A 40 -1.35 0.21 -9.88
N VAL A 41 -1.30 -0.81 -10.72
CA VAL A 41 -0.12 -1.08 -11.57
C VAL A 41 0.28 0.14 -12.39
N ASP A 42 -0.68 0.77 -13.04
CA ASP A 42 -0.41 1.92 -13.90
C ASP A 42 0.14 3.10 -13.11
N GLY A 43 -0.50 3.40 -11.97
CA GLY A 43 -0.06 4.50 -11.11
C GLY A 43 1.33 4.28 -10.55
N ILE A 44 1.64 3.05 -10.14
CA ILE A 44 2.95 2.71 -9.59
C ILE A 44 4.03 2.83 -10.67
N ARG A 45 3.73 2.43 -11.89
CA ARG A 45 4.70 2.46 -12.98
C ARG A 45 5.03 3.86 -13.47
N HIS A 46 4.07 4.78 -13.42
CA HIS A 46 4.21 6.10 -14.03
C HIS A 46 4.53 7.21 -13.05
N ASN A 47 4.46 6.95 -11.76
CA ASN A 47 4.72 7.96 -10.74
C ASN A 47 5.88 7.55 -9.86
N HIS A 48 6.63 8.54 -9.40
CA HIS A 48 7.68 8.28 -8.42
C HIS A 48 7.05 7.93 -7.08
N LEU A 49 7.20 6.70 -6.65
CA LEU A 49 6.61 6.19 -5.41
C LEU A 49 7.72 5.87 -4.42
N ASP A 50 7.56 6.36 -3.20
CA ASP A 50 8.51 6.09 -2.12
C ASP A 50 8.02 5.00 -1.19
N ILE A 51 6.73 5.02 -0.85
CA ILE A 51 6.14 4.10 0.12
C ILE A 51 4.83 3.54 -0.42
N LEU A 52 4.65 2.23 -0.30
CA LEU A 52 3.40 1.56 -0.65
C LEU A 52 2.82 0.88 0.59
N PHE A 53 1.63 1.30 0.99
CA PHE A 53 0.85 0.60 2.02
C PHE A 53 0.03 -0.47 1.31
N LEU A 54 0.28 -1.74 1.63
CA LEU A 54 -0.19 -2.86 0.84
C LEU A 54 -0.88 -3.88 1.74
N ALA A 55 -2.16 -4.13 1.47
CA ALA A 55 -2.91 -5.16 2.20
C ALA A 55 -2.37 -6.54 1.84
N ILE A 56 -2.27 -7.42 2.84
CA ILE A 56 -1.81 -8.78 2.60
C ILE A 56 -2.90 -9.60 1.90
N HIS A 57 -4.13 -9.50 2.38
CA HIS A 57 -5.24 -10.27 1.82
C HIS A 57 -5.93 -9.51 0.70
N MET A 58 -5.79 -10.03 -0.52
CA MET A 58 -6.48 -9.53 -1.70
C MET A 58 -6.92 -10.74 -2.54
N GLN A 59 -8.03 -10.58 -3.29
CA GLN A 59 -8.65 -11.71 -3.98
C GLN A 59 -7.84 -12.27 -5.14
N GLN A 60 -7.33 -11.39 -6.01
CA GLN A 60 -6.69 -11.83 -7.24
C GLN A 60 -5.24 -12.19 -7.03
N ILE A 61 -4.56 -11.48 -6.17
CA ILE A 61 -3.15 -11.70 -5.85
C ILE A 61 -2.94 -11.24 -4.41
N SER A 62 -2.20 -12.03 -3.64
CA SER A 62 -1.91 -11.62 -2.27
C SER A 62 -0.95 -10.43 -2.26
N GLY A 63 -0.98 -9.65 -1.17
CA GLY A 63 -0.02 -8.56 -1.02
C GLY A 63 1.42 -9.05 -1.05
N LEU A 64 1.68 -10.21 -0.46
CA LEU A 64 3.03 -10.79 -0.45
C LEU A 64 3.51 -11.11 -1.87
N GLU A 65 2.63 -11.63 -2.72
CA GLU A 65 2.97 -11.90 -4.11
C GLU A 65 3.16 -10.61 -4.90
N PHE A 66 2.28 -9.64 -4.68
CA PHE A 66 2.38 -8.36 -5.38
C PHE A 66 3.67 -7.62 -5.02
N ALA A 67 4.11 -7.75 -3.77
CA ALA A 67 5.34 -7.11 -3.32
C ALA A 67 6.56 -7.50 -4.16
N LYS A 68 6.54 -8.71 -4.72
CA LYS A 68 7.64 -9.21 -5.54
C LYS A 68 7.80 -8.45 -6.86
N VAL A 69 6.72 -7.84 -7.36
CA VAL A 69 6.76 -7.12 -8.63
C VAL A 69 6.85 -5.60 -8.45
N VAL A 70 6.81 -5.13 -7.22
CA VAL A 70 6.99 -3.70 -6.92
C VAL A 70 8.47 -3.36 -7.07
N PRO A 71 8.82 -2.19 -7.64
CA PRO A 71 10.22 -1.79 -7.73
C PRO A 71 10.92 -1.82 -6.38
N LYS A 72 12.18 -2.24 -6.37
CA LYS A 72 12.92 -2.46 -5.12
C LYS A 72 13.20 -1.18 -4.34
N ASN A 73 13.18 -0.04 -4.99
CA ASN A 73 13.39 1.24 -4.32
C ASN A 73 12.14 1.72 -3.57
N VAL A 74 11.00 1.05 -3.75
CA VAL A 74 9.78 1.39 -3.03
C VAL A 74 9.74 0.62 -1.71
N LYS A 75 9.55 1.35 -0.61
CA LYS A 75 9.39 0.71 0.70
C LYS A 75 7.95 0.23 0.84
N ILE A 76 7.78 -1.03 1.21
CA ILE A 76 6.46 -1.62 1.37
C ILE A 76 6.14 -1.74 2.85
N ILE A 77 4.95 -1.25 3.22
CA ILE A 77 4.42 -1.41 4.58
C ILE A 77 3.15 -2.24 4.44
N PHE A 78 3.20 -3.46 4.97
CA PHE A 78 2.04 -4.34 4.90
C PHE A 78 1.00 -3.94 5.94
N THR A 79 -0.27 -3.97 5.52
CA THR A 79 -1.39 -3.70 6.39
C THR A 79 -2.28 -4.94 6.47
N THR A 80 -2.86 -5.19 7.64
CA THR A 80 -3.72 -6.35 7.82
C THR A 80 -4.62 -6.17 9.03
N ALA A 81 -5.81 -6.77 8.97
CA ALA A 81 -6.72 -6.85 10.11
C ALA A 81 -6.39 -8.02 11.04
N PHE A 82 -5.47 -8.91 10.63
CA PHE A 82 -5.15 -10.13 11.38
C PHE A 82 -3.79 -9.98 12.06
N LYS A 83 -3.76 -10.13 13.37
CA LYS A 83 -2.54 -9.94 14.18
C LYS A 83 -1.38 -10.85 13.75
N GLU A 84 -1.68 -12.10 13.44
CA GLU A 84 -0.65 -13.06 13.04
C GLU A 84 0.07 -12.62 11.76
N TYR A 85 -0.65 -12.02 10.83
CA TYR A 85 -0.02 -11.52 9.61
C TYR A 85 0.80 -10.27 9.86
N ALA A 86 0.35 -9.43 10.78
CA ALA A 86 1.12 -8.26 11.15
C ALA A 86 2.48 -8.65 11.71
N ILE A 87 2.52 -9.67 12.55
CA ILE A 87 3.76 -10.17 13.13
C ILE A 87 4.69 -10.70 12.04
N GLU A 88 4.16 -11.47 11.10
CA GLU A 88 4.97 -12.00 9.99
C GLU A 88 5.50 -10.89 9.09
N ALA A 89 4.73 -9.86 8.85
CA ALA A 89 5.14 -8.77 7.99
C ALA A 89 6.33 -8.00 8.54
N TYR A 90 6.50 -7.99 9.85
CA TYR A 90 7.61 -7.29 10.49
C TYR A 90 8.86 -8.14 10.68
N LYS A 91 8.77 -9.42 10.38
CA LYS A 91 9.94 -10.29 10.41
C LYS A 91 10.71 -10.19 9.12
#